data_183e098a571aab6e96150f37b705669a
#
_entry.id   183e098a571aab6e96150f37b705669a
#
_cell.length_a   1.000
_cell.length_b   1.000
_cell.length_c   1.000
_cell.angle_alpha   90.00
_cell.angle_beta   90.00
_cell.angle_gamma   90.00
#
_symmetry.space_group_name_H-M   'P 1'
#
loop_
_entity.id
_entity.type
_entity.pdbx_description
1 polymer ?
#
loop_
_entity_poly.entity_id
_entity_poly.type
_entity_poly.pdbx_seq_one_letter_code
_entity_poly.pdbx_strand_id
1 'polypeptide(L)'
;MDWISIIAVIAGIFGVAGSILPGLPGLPVGWVGLLTLYIWGNGANGAGDPLSLATLIVWGVVVVAVTVLDYVVPPLITKKMGGSKYAEKGSVYGMLFGIVFTPIGMILGAFLGALLAELVVAERKSGEAFKAATGTFFGFILGTGIKTIAAVLILWQIFIYCR
;
A
#
# COMPACT_ATOMS: atom_id res chain seq x y z
N MET A 1 8.73 -27.36 0.20
CA MET A 1 9.01 -25.94 -0.08
C MET A 1 10.51 -25.77 -0.03
N ASP A 2 11.07 -25.37 -1.16
CA ASP A 2 12.50 -25.09 -1.24
C ASP A 2 12.80 -23.77 -0.52
N TRP A 3 14.04 -23.58 -0.08
CA TRP A 3 14.45 -22.36 0.63
C TRP A 3 14.16 -21.09 -0.19
N ILE A 4 14.15 -21.17 -1.53
CA ILE A 4 13.77 -20.08 -2.44
C ILE A 4 12.28 -19.71 -2.28
N SER A 5 11.41 -20.71 -2.20
CA SER A 5 9.98 -20.51 -1.94
C SER A 5 9.73 -19.83 -0.60
N ILE A 6 10.52 -20.17 0.42
CA ILE A 6 10.43 -19.52 1.75
C ILE A 6 10.80 -18.03 1.64
N ILE A 7 11.89 -17.70 0.94
CA ILE A 7 12.32 -16.31 0.72
C ILE A 7 11.25 -15.54 -0.04
N ALA A 8 10.66 -16.13 -1.09
CA ALA A 8 9.63 -15.49 -1.88
C ALA A 8 8.37 -15.21 -1.05
N VAL A 9 7.93 -16.15 -0.23
CA VAL A 9 6.79 -15.97 0.68
C VAL A 9 7.07 -14.89 1.71
N ILE A 10 8.26 -14.86 2.31
CA ILE A 10 8.67 -13.80 3.24
C ILE A 10 8.64 -12.45 2.54
N ALA A 11 9.20 -12.33 1.34
CA ALA A 11 9.16 -11.11 0.54
C ALA A 11 7.71 -10.67 0.22
N GLY A 12 6.83 -11.62 -0.09
CA GLY A 12 5.40 -11.36 -0.30
C GLY A 12 4.69 -10.84 0.95
N ILE A 13 4.96 -11.44 2.12
CA ILE A 13 4.40 -10.98 3.41
C ILE A 13 4.90 -9.58 3.74
N PHE A 14 6.20 -9.32 3.59
CA PHE A 14 6.76 -7.97 3.74
C PHE A 14 6.18 -7.00 2.72
N GLY A 15 5.88 -7.47 1.51
CA GLY A 15 5.20 -6.71 0.48
C GLY A 15 3.81 -6.24 0.93
N VAL A 16 3.01 -7.11 1.52
CA VAL A 16 1.69 -6.78 2.07
C VAL A 16 1.83 -5.83 3.27
N ALA A 17 2.69 -6.15 4.23
CA ALA A 17 2.93 -5.29 5.39
C ALA A 17 3.40 -3.88 4.98
N GLY A 18 4.35 -3.79 4.05
CA GLY A 18 4.84 -2.52 3.52
C GLY A 18 3.81 -1.76 2.67
N SER A 19 2.78 -2.43 2.14
CA SER A 19 1.70 -1.77 1.41
C SER A 19 0.71 -1.06 2.33
N ILE A 20 0.60 -1.49 3.58
CA ILE A 20 -0.23 -0.85 4.60
C ILE A 20 0.47 0.39 5.16
N LEU A 21 1.79 0.34 5.32
CA LEU A 21 2.58 1.44 5.87
C LEU A 21 2.91 2.46 4.78
N PRO A 22 2.62 3.77 4.98
CA PRO A 22 2.99 4.80 4.02
C PRO A 22 4.51 4.95 3.96
N GLY A 23 5.01 5.17 2.75
CA GLY A 23 6.45 5.37 2.51
C GLY A 23 7.27 4.10 2.35
N LEU A 24 6.71 2.92 2.61
CA LEU A 24 7.42 1.66 2.33
C LEU A 24 7.06 1.12 0.93
N PRO A 25 8.06 0.67 0.16
CA PRO A 25 7.86 0.14 -1.18
C PRO A 25 7.33 -1.31 -1.16
N GLY A 26 6.15 -1.54 -0.53
CA GLY A 26 5.61 -2.88 -0.32
C GLY A 26 5.41 -3.68 -1.61
N LEU A 27 4.75 -3.08 -2.62
CA LEU A 27 4.51 -3.75 -3.90
C LEU A 27 5.79 -4.18 -4.63
N PRO A 28 6.82 -3.33 -4.78
CA PRO A 28 8.10 -3.75 -5.36
C PRO A 28 8.74 -4.91 -4.62
N VAL A 29 8.68 -4.93 -3.28
CA VAL A 29 9.23 -6.03 -2.47
C VAL A 29 8.48 -7.34 -2.74
N GLY A 30 7.14 -7.31 -2.81
CA GLY A 30 6.34 -8.48 -3.19
C GLY A 30 6.69 -8.98 -4.60
N TRP A 31 6.87 -8.07 -5.56
CA TRP A 31 7.25 -8.44 -6.92
C TRP A 31 8.67 -9.05 -7.00
N VAL A 32 9.61 -8.59 -6.18
CA VAL A 32 10.94 -9.22 -6.04
C VAL A 32 10.79 -10.66 -5.56
N GLY A 33 9.80 -10.97 -4.72
CA GLY A 33 9.46 -12.35 -4.36
C GLY A 33 9.08 -13.22 -5.58
N LEU A 34 8.25 -12.70 -6.50
CA LEU A 34 7.96 -13.39 -7.77
C LEU A 34 9.20 -13.52 -8.65
N LEU A 35 10.04 -12.49 -8.71
CA LEU A 35 11.28 -12.50 -9.48
C LEU A 35 12.25 -13.56 -8.96
N THR A 36 12.38 -13.73 -7.65
CA THR A 36 13.23 -14.79 -7.07
C THR A 36 12.72 -16.18 -7.42
N LEU A 37 11.41 -16.41 -7.44
CA LEU A 37 10.83 -17.68 -7.91
C LEU A 37 11.09 -17.92 -9.40
N TYR A 38 11.04 -16.88 -10.22
CA TYR A 38 11.29 -17.00 -11.65
C TYR A 38 12.74 -17.35 -11.97
N ILE A 39 13.72 -16.73 -11.28
CA ILE A 39 15.15 -16.90 -11.58
C ILE A 39 15.73 -18.17 -10.98
N TRP A 40 15.39 -18.47 -9.73
CA TRP A 40 16.01 -19.56 -8.97
C TRP A 40 15.02 -20.62 -8.49
N GLY A 41 13.72 -20.40 -8.64
CA GLY A 41 12.69 -21.32 -8.20
C GLY A 41 12.45 -22.42 -9.24
N ASN A 42 12.23 -23.64 -8.77
CA ASN A 42 11.64 -24.73 -9.56
C ASN A 42 10.11 -24.75 -9.38
N GLY A 43 9.53 -23.61 -8.96
CA GLY A 43 8.12 -23.50 -8.64
C GLY A 43 7.25 -23.70 -9.87
N ALA A 44 6.35 -24.65 -9.79
CA ALA A 44 5.30 -24.84 -10.75
C ALA A 44 3.94 -24.61 -10.06
N ASN A 45 2.95 -24.14 -10.83
CA ASN A 45 1.59 -24.08 -10.32
C ASN A 45 1.03 -25.49 -10.06
N GLY A 46 -0.16 -25.60 -9.48
CA GLY A 46 -0.78 -26.89 -9.22
C GLY A 46 -1.05 -27.76 -10.48
N ALA A 47 -0.87 -27.21 -11.68
CA ALA A 47 -0.94 -27.92 -12.96
C ALA A 47 0.45 -28.36 -13.49
N GLY A 48 1.52 -27.99 -12.79
CA GLY A 48 2.90 -28.31 -13.19
C GLY A 48 3.54 -27.29 -14.13
N ASP A 49 2.86 -26.16 -14.42
CA ASP A 49 3.39 -25.12 -15.31
C ASP A 49 4.34 -24.18 -14.52
N PRO A 50 5.54 -23.89 -15.06
CA PRO A 50 6.46 -22.94 -14.42
C PRO A 50 5.93 -21.52 -14.49
N LEU A 51 6.42 -20.67 -13.58
CA LEU A 51 6.13 -19.23 -13.62
C LEU A 51 6.63 -18.63 -14.94
N SER A 52 5.71 -18.12 -15.75
CA SER A 52 6.04 -17.58 -17.07
C SER A 52 6.60 -16.15 -16.98
N LEU A 53 7.49 -15.81 -17.92
CA LEU A 53 7.98 -14.44 -18.08
C LEU A 53 6.84 -13.44 -18.32
N ALA A 54 5.80 -13.85 -19.04
CA ALA A 54 4.62 -13.02 -19.29
C ALA A 54 3.93 -12.64 -17.98
N THR A 55 3.72 -13.60 -17.07
CA THR A 55 3.15 -13.35 -15.74
C THR A 55 4.00 -12.37 -14.95
N LEU A 56 5.31 -12.53 -14.96
CA LEU A 56 6.24 -11.63 -14.27
C LEU A 56 6.15 -10.20 -14.81
N ILE A 57 6.12 -10.03 -16.13
CA ILE A 57 6.01 -8.73 -16.78
C ILE A 57 4.66 -8.08 -16.47
N VAL A 58 3.56 -8.82 -16.55
CA VAL A 58 2.21 -8.31 -16.23
C VAL A 58 2.17 -7.78 -14.81
N TRP A 59 2.67 -8.56 -13.84
CA TRP A 59 2.74 -8.11 -12.46
C TRP A 59 3.70 -6.94 -12.26
N GLY A 60 4.80 -6.88 -12.99
CA GLY A 60 5.70 -5.73 -13.01
C GLY A 60 5.00 -4.45 -13.46
N VAL A 61 4.23 -4.53 -14.55
CA VAL A 61 3.42 -3.39 -15.05
C VAL A 61 2.35 -2.98 -14.01
N VAL A 62 1.67 -3.96 -13.40
CA VAL A 62 0.69 -3.69 -12.33
C VAL A 62 1.35 -2.98 -11.14
N VAL A 63 2.51 -3.44 -10.70
CA VAL A 63 3.28 -2.80 -9.61
C VAL A 63 3.62 -1.36 -9.94
N VAL A 64 4.13 -1.09 -11.14
CA VAL A 64 4.45 0.28 -11.57
C VAL A 64 3.18 1.13 -11.62
N ALA A 65 2.13 0.65 -12.25
CA ALA A 65 0.87 1.39 -12.38
C ALA A 65 0.25 1.73 -11.01
N VAL A 66 0.16 0.74 -10.11
CA VAL A 66 -0.41 0.95 -8.76
C VAL A 66 0.50 1.87 -7.94
N THR A 67 1.82 1.76 -8.08
CA THR A 67 2.75 2.66 -7.38
C THR A 67 2.57 4.10 -7.86
N VAL A 68 2.45 4.34 -9.16
CA VAL A 68 2.17 5.68 -9.70
C VAL A 68 0.83 6.20 -9.19
N LEU A 69 -0.22 5.37 -9.18
CA LEU A 69 -1.54 5.75 -8.65
C LEU A 69 -1.47 6.12 -7.16
N ASP A 70 -0.70 5.37 -6.35
CA ASP A 70 -0.51 5.65 -4.93
C ASP A 70 0.13 7.02 -4.66
N TYR A 71 0.99 7.50 -5.55
CA TYR A 71 1.58 8.84 -5.44
C TYR A 71 0.69 9.96 -5.99
N VAL A 72 -0.16 9.67 -6.96
CA VAL A 72 -0.94 10.68 -7.68
C VAL A 72 -2.34 10.86 -7.09
N VAL A 73 -3.02 9.77 -6.75
CA VAL A 73 -4.44 9.80 -6.38
C VAL A 73 -4.70 10.49 -5.03
N PRO A 74 -3.97 10.17 -3.92
CA PRO A 74 -4.24 10.81 -2.63
C PRO A 74 -4.07 12.33 -2.65
N PRO A 75 -2.97 12.92 -3.19
CA PRO A 75 -2.82 14.36 -3.29
C PRO A 75 -3.90 15.03 -4.15
N LEU A 76 -4.34 14.37 -5.24
CA LEU A 76 -5.40 14.90 -6.09
C LEU A 76 -6.74 14.97 -5.36
N ILE A 77 -7.10 13.93 -4.61
CA ILE A 77 -8.34 13.90 -3.82
C ILE A 77 -8.27 14.95 -2.72
N THR A 78 -7.17 15.01 -1.97
CA THR A 78 -6.93 16.01 -0.93
C THR A 78 -7.10 17.42 -1.48
N LYS A 79 -6.48 17.71 -2.61
CA LYS A 79 -6.57 19.01 -3.26
C LYS A 79 -7.99 19.34 -3.72
N LYS A 80 -8.71 18.40 -4.33
CA LYS A 80 -10.10 18.57 -4.77
C LYS A 80 -11.06 18.84 -3.62
N MET A 81 -10.79 18.27 -2.45
CA MET A 81 -11.58 18.48 -1.24
C MET A 81 -11.12 19.70 -0.41
N GLY A 82 -10.16 20.45 -0.94
CA GLY A 82 -9.64 21.66 -0.30
C GLY A 82 -8.63 21.40 0.82
N GLY A 83 -8.08 20.20 0.90
CA GLY A 83 -7.05 19.84 1.88
C GLY A 83 -5.71 20.50 1.60
N SER A 84 -4.97 20.79 2.67
CA SER A 84 -3.63 21.36 2.61
C SER A 84 -2.54 20.27 2.66
N LYS A 85 -1.30 20.65 2.38
CA LYS A 85 -0.12 19.78 2.60
C LYS A 85 0.05 19.39 4.08
N TYR A 86 -0.52 20.17 4.98
CA TYR A 86 -0.48 19.89 6.41
C TYR A 86 -1.42 18.75 6.78
N ALA A 87 -2.62 18.66 6.15
CA ALA A 87 -3.53 17.54 6.33
C ALA A 87 -2.90 16.22 5.87
N GLU A 88 -2.20 16.22 4.73
CA GLU A 88 -1.49 15.04 4.23
C GLU A 88 -0.44 14.54 5.22
N LYS A 89 0.43 15.43 5.71
CA LYS A 89 1.44 15.10 6.73
C LYS A 89 0.81 14.68 8.05
N GLY A 90 -0.21 15.42 8.50
CA GLY A 90 -0.96 15.11 9.72
C GLY A 90 -1.60 13.73 9.68
N SER A 91 -2.16 13.35 8.52
CA SER A 91 -2.71 12.01 8.30
C SER A 91 -1.65 10.92 8.48
N VAL A 92 -0.46 11.08 7.90
CA VAL A 92 0.65 10.13 8.03
C VAL A 92 1.10 10.00 9.49
N TYR A 93 1.33 11.12 10.18
CA TYR A 93 1.73 11.10 11.59
C TYR A 93 0.65 10.52 12.50
N GLY A 94 -0.60 10.90 12.29
CA GLY A 94 -1.73 10.37 13.04
C GLY A 94 -1.88 8.85 12.84
N MET A 95 -1.70 8.36 11.62
CA MET A 95 -1.70 6.94 11.32
C MET A 95 -0.57 6.19 12.03
N LEU A 96 0.67 6.71 11.96
CA LEU A 96 1.82 6.10 12.65
C LEU A 96 1.60 6.05 14.16
N PHE A 97 0.97 7.06 14.74
CA PHE A 97 0.60 7.06 16.15
C PHE A 97 -0.50 6.04 16.45
N GLY A 98 -1.48 5.94 15.55
CA GLY A 98 -2.62 5.03 15.68
C GLY A 98 -2.25 3.54 15.58
N ILE A 99 -1.15 3.19 14.86
CA ILE A 99 -0.70 1.79 14.70
C ILE A 99 -0.38 1.12 16.04
N VAL A 100 0.07 1.90 17.03
CA VAL A 100 0.42 1.40 18.38
C VAL A 100 -0.81 0.82 19.08
N PHE A 101 -2.00 1.30 18.73
CA PHE A 101 -3.23 0.90 19.40
C PHE A 101 -3.92 -0.27 18.69
N THR A 102 -4.20 -0.15 17.40
CA THR A 102 -4.89 -1.19 16.59
C THR A 102 -4.88 -0.80 15.10
N PRO A 103 -5.22 -1.72 14.17
CA PRO A 103 -5.49 -1.36 12.79
C PRO A 103 -6.61 -0.31 12.61
N ILE A 104 -7.62 -0.34 13.50
CA ILE A 104 -8.68 0.69 13.53
C ILE A 104 -8.10 2.02 14.01
N GLY A 105 -7.18 1.99 14.99
CA GLY A 105 -6.44 3.16 15.47
C GLY A 105 -5.65 3.86 14.37
N MET A 106 -5.07 3.11 13.43
CA MET A 106 -4.41 3.70 12.24
C MET A 106 -5.36 4.54 11.40
N ILE A 107 -6.54 4.00 11.14
CA ILE A 107 -7.57 4.66 10.31
C ILE A 107 -8.07 5.93 11.00
N LEU A 108 -8.45 5.82 12.28
CA LEU A 108 -8.89 6.95 13.08
C LEU A 108 -7.76 7.97 13.28
N GLY A 109 -6.54 7.51 13.53
CA GLY A 109 -5.35 8.35 13.66
C GLY A 109 -5.08 9.16 12.41
N ALA A 110 -5.18 8.55 11.22
CA ALA A 110 -5.01 9.24 9.95
C ALA A 110 -6.04 10.39 9.78
N PHE A 111 -7.30 10.12 10.09
CA PHE A 111 -8.36 11.15 10.03
C PHE A 111 -8.14 12.27 11.05
N LEU A 112 -7.94 11.91 12.32
CA LEU A 112 -7.73 12.88 13.39
C LEU A 112 -6.45 13.71 13.18
N GLY A 113 -5.38 13.07 12.71
CA GLY A 113 -4.14 13.75 12.38
C GLY A 113 -4.31 14.77 11.26
N ALA A 114 -5.04 14.42 10.22
CA ALA A 114 -5.39 15.37 9.15
C ALA A 114 -6.24 16.53 9.66
N LEU A 115 -7.26 16.22 10.47
CA LEU A 115 -8.16 17.23 11.05
C LEU A 115 -7.40 18.20 11.96
N LEU A 116 -6.58 17.69 12.87
CA LEU A 116 -5.78 18.53 13.75
C LEU A 116 -4.79 19.40 12.98
N ALA A 117 -4.15 18.86 11.95
CA ALA A 117 -3.24 19.64 11.12
C ALA A 117 -3.96 20.79 10.37
N GLU A 118 -5.18 20.58 9.89
CA GLU A 118 -5.98 21.63 9.25
C GLU A 118 -6.47 22.69 10.26
N LEU A 119 -6.85 22.28 11.46
CA LEU A 119 -7.34 23.20 12.49
C LEU A 119 -6.21 24.02 13.11
N VAL A 120 -5.08 23.37 13.46
CA VAL A 120 -4.02 23.98 14.27
C VAL A 120 -2.93 24.61 13.41
N VAL A 121 -2.52 23.93 12.33
CA VAL A 121 -1.38 24.38 11.51
C VAL A 121 -1.85 25.22 10.32
N ALA A 122 -2.94 24.85 9.69
CA ALA A 122 -3.54 25.59 8.57
C ALA A 122 -4.54 26.68 9.03
N GLU A 123 -4.85 26.74 10.33
CA GLU A 123 -5.73 27.73 10.96
C GLU A 123 -7.11 27.86 10.28
N ARG A 124 -7.64 26.74 9.76
CA ARG A 124 -8.92 26.74 9.04
C ARG A 124 -10.10 26.68 9.99
N LYS A 125 -11.23 27.19 9.51
CA LYS A 125 -12.52 27.05 10.20
C LYS A 125 -12.90 25.56 10.28
N SER A 126 -13.56 25.17 11.37
CA SER A 126 -13.88 23.76 11.67
C SER A 126 -14.58 23.03 10.53
N GLY A 127 -15.51 23.68 9.80
CA GLY A 127 -16.21 23.06 8.68
C GLY A 127 -15.31 22.80 7.47
N GLU A 128 -14.40 23.70 7.15
CA GLU A 128 -13.43 23.54 6.06
C GLU A 128 -12.37 22.50 6.41
N ALA A 129 -11.90 22.52 7.66
CA ALA A 129 -10.94 21.56 8.18
C ALA A 129 -11.50 20.13 8.15
N PHE A 130 -12.76 19.95 8.56
CA PHE A 130 -13.44 18.66 8.50
C PHE A 130 -13.58 18.14 7.08
N LYS A 131 -14.00 18.99 6.14
CA LYS A 131 -14.10 18.64 4.71
C LYS A 131 -12.74 18.24 4.14
N ALA A 132 -11.70 19.01 4.43
CA ALA A 132 -10.34 18.76 3.99
C ALA A 132 -9.79 17.43 4.58
N ALA A 133 -9.97 17.19 5.88
CA ALA A 133 -9.59 15.98 6.56
C ALA A 133 -10.29 14.74 5.97
N THR A 134 -11.58 14.85 5.67
CA THR A 134 -12.36 13.80 5.01
C THR A 134 -11.79 13.47 3.63
N GLY A 135 -11.42 14.47 2.84
CA GLY A 135 -10.80 14.28 1.53
C GLY A 135 -9.45 13.58 1.62
N THR A 136 -8.60 14.02 2.54
CA THR A 136 -7.30 13.39 2.80
C THR A 136 -7.46 11.94 3.25
N PHE A 137 -8.42 11.68 4.13
CA PHE A 137 -8.73 10.35 4.64
C PHE A 137 -9.20 9.40 3.52
N PHE A 138 -10.14 9.83 2.68
CA PHE A 138 -10.58 9.01 1.54
C PHE A 138 -9.46 8.78 0.52
N GLY A 139 -8.66 9.79 0.24
CA GLY A 139 -7.48 9.66 -0.62
C GLY A 139 -6.51 8.61 -0.09
N PHE A 140 -6.25 8.65 1.22
CA PHE A 140 -5.38 7.69 1.90
C PHE A 140 -5.96 6.26 1.85
N ILE A 141 -7.24 6.08 2.19
CA ILE A 141 -7.89 4.75 2.17
C ILE A 141 -7.87 4.17 0.76
N LEU A 142 -8.18 4.96 -0.27
CA LEU A 142 -8.19 4.48 -1.64
C LEU A 142 -6.77 4.09 -2.11
N GLY A 143 -5.76 4.93 -1.86
CA GLY A 143 -4.38 4.63 -2.22
C GLY A 143 -3.87 3.37 -1.51
N THR A 144 -3.98 3.33 -0.18
CA THR A 144 -3.55 2.19 0.63
C THR A 144 -4.36 0.93 0.31
N GLY A 145 -5.68 1.06 0.08
CA GLY A 145 -6.55 -0.05 -0.25
C GLY A 145 -6.17 -0.72 -1.58
N ILE A 146 -6.03 0.06 -2.64
CA ILE A 146 -5.63 -0.46 -3.96
C ILE A 146 -4.26 -1.14 -3.87
N LYS A 147 -3.30 -0.51 -3.21
CA LYS A 147 -1.95 -1.05 -3.02
C LYS A 147 -1.95 -2.34 -2.22
N THR A 148 -2.73 -2.42 -1.15
CA THR A 148 -2.85 -3.62 -0.32
C THR A 148 -3.50 -4.77 -1.08
N ILE A 149 -4.56 -4.52 -1.85
CA ILE A 149 -5.20 -5.53 -2.70
C ILE A 149 -4.18 -6.08 -3.71
N ALA A 150 -3.46 -5.22 -4.41
CA ALA A 150 -2.44 -5.66 -5.36
C ALA A 150 -1.33 -6.48 -4.68
N ALA A 151 -0.88 -6.10 -3.48
CA ALA A 151 0.12 -6.85 -2.72
C ALA A 151 -0.38 -8.24 -2.28
N VAL A 152 -1.63 -8.34 -1.85
CA VAL A 152 -2.26 -9.62 -1.50
C VAL A 152 -2.38 -10.53 -2.74
N LEU A 153 -2.73 -9.98 -3.88
CA LEU A 153 -2.79 -10.74 -5.13
C LEU A 153 -1.40 -11.24 -5.57
N ILE A 154 -0.35 -10.44 -5.39
CA ILE A 154 1.03 -10.88 -5.63
C ILE A 154 1.41 -12.00 -4.67
N LEU A 155 1.12 -11.86 -3.38
CA LEU A 155 1.37 -12.92 -2.39
C LEU A 155 0.61 -14.20 -2.73
N TRP A 156 -0.65 -14.09 -3.15
CA TRP A 156 -1.44 -15.22 -3.63
C TRP A 156 -0.78 -15.91 -4.82
N GLN A 157 -0.28 -15.13 -5.77
CA GLN A 157 0.45 -15.65 -6.93
C GLN A 157 1.73 -16.39 -6.49
N ILE A 158 2.49 -15.85 -5.53
CA ILE A 158 3.65 -16.53 -4.95
C ILE A 158 3.24 -17.90 -4.38
N PHE A 159 2.15 -17.96 -3.63
CA PHE A 159 1.66 -19.24 -3.07
C PHE A 159 1.28 -20.27 -4.13
N ILE A 160 0.68 -19.84 -5.26
CA ILE A 160 0.34 -20.72 -6.36
C ILE A 160 1.59 -21.40 -6.93
N TYR A 161 2.69 -20.67 -7.05
CA TYR A 161 3.94 -21.18 -7.62
C TYR A 161 4.91 -21.77 -6.59
N CYS A 162 4.65 -21.67 -5.31
CA CYS A 162 5.38 -22.33 -4.23
C CYS A 162 4.87 -23.74 -3.89
N ARG A 163 3.80 -24.18 -4.56
CA ARG A 163 3.16 -25.48 -4.35
C ARG A 163 3.74 -26.52 -5.27
#